data_a85988df1d8033ef9fcaaa655913817f
#
_entry.id   a85988df1d8033ef9fcaaa655913817f
#
_cell.length_a   1.000
_cell.length_b   1.000
_cell.length_c   1.000
_cell.angle_alpha   90.00
_cell.angle_beta   90.00
_cell.angle_gamma   90.00
#
_symmetry.space_group_name_H-M   'P 1'
#
loop_
_entity.id
_entity.type
_entity.pdbx_description
1 polymer ?
#
loop_
_entity_poly.entity_id
_entity_poly.type
_entity_poly.pdbx_seq_one_letter_code
_entity_poly.pdbx_strand_id
1 'polypeptide(L)'
;DKMLYVITSSTILLTTIGMEWLYKALEQYTYITIRSIIFKFIGLVAMFLLVRSKNDYVMYAGITVFAASASFILNLLNAHKYIGLKPVGHYNFKRHFKPVAIFFAMSCATTIYTNLDSVMLGFMATNADVGYYGAAVKIKNILVSIVTSLGTVLLPRAAYYIEHQQMDEFKKLSKKALNFVFLVASPMMIYFILFAKQGIYFLSGDAFGPAVVPMQLIMPTLLLIGITNILGIQILVPLGYEKAVLVSEVVGAIIDLVVNALLIPVYQSSGAAIGTLLAEFAVMVVQCIALKNEIKTAFSDIKYLKIILAIILASLASFWVTALNLHVFITLVISAILFFGVYGLVLIIMKEKLVIEILTQIFSKLKHKSA
;
A
#
# COMPACT_ATOMS: atom_id res chain seq x y z
N ASP A 1 16.25 26.17 6.06
CA ASP A 1 17.48 25.34 6.19
C ASP A 1 17.95 24.78 4.85
N LYS A 2 18.88 25.49 4.20
CA LYS A 2 19.41 25.07 2.90
C LYS A 2 20.03 23.66 2.92
N MET A 3 20.73 23.32 4.00
CA MET A 3 21.40 22.03 4.16
C MET A 3 20.40 20.87 4.20
N LEU A 4 19.27 21.04 4.89
CA LEU A 4 18.19 20.06 4.95
C LEU A 4 17.59 19.78 3.56
N TYR A 5 17.35 20.84 2.76
CA TYR A 5 16.87 20.72 1.38
C TYR A 5 17.85 19.97 0.48
N VAL A 6 19.14 20.26 0.57
CA VAL A 6 20.18 19.57 -0.22
C VAL A 6 20.22 18.09 0.12
N ILE A 7 20.22 17.75 1.42
CA ILE A 7 20.24 16.37 1.89
C ILE A 7 18.99 15.60 1.42
N THR A 8 17.80 16.18 1.62
CA THR A 8 16.55 15.51 1.21
C THR A 8 16.41 15.40 -0.31
N SER A 9 16.86 16.41 -1.07
CA SER A 9 16.84 16.39 -2.53
C SER A 9 17.76 15.33 -3.13
N SER A 10 18.82 14.91 -2.43
CA SER A 10 19.71 13.84 -2.89
C SER A 10 18.97 12.50 -3.07
N THR A 11 17.84 12.30 -2.35
CA THR A 11 16.98 11.13 -2.52
C THR A 11 16.49 10.98 -3.97
N ILE A 12 16.19 12.08 -4.66
CA ILE A 12 15.70 12.08 -6.05
C ILE A 12 16.75 11.47 -6.95
N LEU A 13 18.00 11.90 -6.83
CA LEU A 13 19.12 11.38 -7.61
C LEU A 13 19.38 9.90 -7.30
N LEU A 14 19.46 9.55 -6.03
CA LEU A 14 19.75 8.19 -5.58
C LEU A 14 18.68 7.19 -6.02
N THR A 15 17.39 7.55 -5.93
CA THR A 15 16.29 6.70 -6.40
C THR A 15 16.31 6.50 -7.91
N THR A 16 16.59 7.54 -8.67
CA THR A 16 16.68 7.48 -10.14
C THR A 16 17.83 6.58 -10.60
N ILE A 17 19.02 6.77 -10.02
CA ILE A 17 20.22 6.01 -10.36
C ILE A 17 20.11 4.54 -9.88
N GLY A 18 19.33 4.29 -8.82
CA GLY A 18 19.22 2.98 -8.19
C GLY A 18 18.57 1.89 -9.02
N MET A 19 17.95 2.22 -10.15
CA MET A 19 17.37 1.27 -11.12
C MET A 19 16.61 0.10 -10.47
N GLU A 20 15.85 0.35 -9.39
CA GLU A 20 15.11 -0.70 -8.68
C GLU A 20 14.10 -1.42 -9.58
N TRP A 21 13.58 -0.71 -10.59
CA TRP A 21 12.71 -1.27 -11.63
C TRP A 21 13.35 -2.43 -12.39
N LEU A 22 14.69 -2.37 -12.65
CA LEU A 22 15.42 -3.45 -13.31
C LEU A 22 15.38 -4.74 -12.50
N TYR A 23 15.65 -4.64 -11.20
CA TYR A 23 15.64 -5.82 -10.30
C TYR A 23 14.24 -6.38 -10.10
N LYS A 24 13.21 -5.52 -10.09
CA LYS A 24 11.80 -5.95 -10.07
C LYS A 24 11.42 -6.67 -11.36
N ALA A 25 11.83 -6.17 -12.52
CA ALA A 25 11.59 -6.81 -13.81
C ALA A 25 12.30 -8.17 -13.93
N LEU A 26 13.47 -8.32 -13.31
CA LEU A 26 14.22 -9.58 -13.23
C LEU A 26 13.76 -10.50 -12.07
N GLU A 27 12.69 -10.15 -11.37
CA GLU A 27 12.15 -10.87 -10.19
C GLU A 27 13.19 -11.09 -9.06
N GLN A 28 14.22 -10.24 -8.95
CA GLN A 28 15.30 -10.32 -7.95
C GLN A 28 14.86 -9.73 -6.59
N TYR A 29 13.67 -10.12 -6.12
CA TYR A 29 13.07 -9.57 -4.89
C TYR A 29 13.88 -9.88 -3.63
N THR A 30 14.48 -11.06 -3.55
CA THR A 30 15.32 -11.44 -2.40
C THR A 30 16.49 -10.47 -2.22
N TYR A 31 17.19 -10.12 -3.31
CA TYR A 31 18.31 -9.19 -3.30
C TYR A 31 17.88 -7.79 -2.82
N ILE A 32 16.85 -7.21 -3.45
CA ILE A 32 16.40 -5.84 -3.08
C ILE A 32 15.83 -5.80 -1.67
N THR A 33 15.19 -6.87 -1.20
CA THR A 33 14.61 -6.93 0.15
C THR A 33 15.68 -7.03 1.22
N ILE A 34 16.60 -7.99 1.14
CA ILE A 34 17.66 -8.16 2.13
C ILE A 34 18.50 -6.88 2.24
N ARG A 35 18.93 -6.36 1.11
CA ARG A 35 19.67 -5.11 1.04
C ARG A 35 18.93 -3.96 1.72
N SER A 36 17.64 -3.76 1.38
CA SER A 36 16.83 -2.68 1.95
C SER A 36 16.67 -2.82 3.47
N ILE A 37 16.46 -4.04 3.97
CA ILE A 37 16.36 -4.31 5.41
C ILE A 37 17.66 -3.97 6.12
N ILE A 38 18.81 -4.37 5.58
CA ILE A 38 20.12 -4.08 6.17
C ILE A 38 20.32 -2.57 6.33
N PHE A 39 20.09 -1.79 5.27
CA PHE A 39 20.29 -0.33 5.33
C PHE A 39 19.29 0.36 6.27
N LYS A 40 18.03 -0.10 6.30
CA LYS A 40 17.05 0.41 7.27
C LYS A 40 17.43 0.09 8.71
N PHE A 41 17.96 -1.10 8.95
CA PHE A 41 18.43 -1.49 10.28
C PHE A 41 19.66 -0.66 10.71
N ILE A 42 20.63 -0.47 9.81
CA ILE A 42 21.78 0.42 10.07
C ILE A 42 21.29 1.85 10.36
N GLY A 43 20.34 2.37 9.58
CA GLY A 43 19.76 3.68 9.81
C GLY A 43 19.04 3.78 11.16
N LEU A 44 18.31 2.75 11.57
CA LEU A 44 17.66 2.69 12.88
C LEU A 44 18.69 2.75 14.02
N VAL A 45 19.72 1.94 13.96
CA VAL A 45 20.81 1.94 14.97
C VAL A 45 21.51 3.29 15.00
N ALA A 46 21.85 3.85 13.81
CA ALA A 46 22.48 5.17 13.72
C ALA A 46 21.59 6.26 14.32
N MET A 47 20.28 6.20 14.13
CA MET A 47 19.33 7.16 14.70
C MET A 47 19.38 7.16 16.23
N PHE A 48 19.37 5.99 16.87
CA PHE A 48 19.46 5.89 18.35
C PHE A 48 20.82 6.31 18.90
N LEU A 49 21.91 6.14 18.14
CA LEU A 49 23.25 6.48 18.59
C LEU A 49 23.58 7.97 18.39
N LEU A 50 23.14 8.57 17.27
CA LEU A 50 23.60 9.88 16.81
C LEU A 50 22.59 11.01 17.04
N VAL A 51 21.28 10.72 17.09
CA VAL A 51 20.25 11.74 17.31
C VAL A 51 19.89 11.77 18.78
N ARG A 52 20.40 12.77 19.52
CA ARG A 52 20.22 12.88 20.97
C ARG A 52 19.53 14.17 21.40
N SER A 53 19.49 15.17 20.55
CA SER A 53 18.92 16.49 20.86
C SER A 53 18.03 17.01 19.74
N LYS A 54 17.21 18.02 20.06
CA LYS A 54 16.36 18.69 19.06
C LYS A 54 17.18 19.40 17.96
N ASN A 55 18.44 19.70 18.21
CA ASN A 55 19.33 20.37 17.27
C ASN A 55 19.92 19.40 16.21
N ASP A 56 19.79 18.10 16.42
CA ASP A 56 20.35 17.07 15.53
C ASP A 56 19.43 16.76 14.32
N TYR A 57 18.47 17.65 14.00
CA TYR A 57 17.50 17.42 12.92
C TYR A 57 18.12 17.26 11.54
N VAL A 58 19.27 17.90 11.28
CA VAL A 58 20.03 17.71 10.04
C VAL A 58 20.65 16.31 9.98
N MET A 59 21.20 15.83 11.10
CA MET A 59 21.72 14.48 11.24
C MET A 59 20.59 13.45 11.06
N TYR A 60 19.44 13.69 11.67
CA TYR A 60 18.24 12.87 11.51
C TYR A 60 17.81 12.76 10.02
N ALA A 61 17.80 13.89 9.31
CA ALA A 61 17.47 13.90 7.88
C ALA A 61 18.51 13.11 7.06
N GLY A 62 19.81 13.28 7.34
CA GLY A 62 20.88 12.52 6.70
C GLY A 62 20.73 11.02 6.89
N ILE A 63 20.48 10.57 8.12
CA ILE A 63 20.26 9.16 8.45
C ILE A 63 19.01 8.62 7.75
N THR A 64 17.94 9.40 7.69
CA THR A 64 16.69 9.01 6.99
C THR A 64 16.93 8.81 5.50
N VAL A 65 17.62 9.74 4.84
CA VAL A 65 18.00 9.63 3.42
C VAL A 65 18.93 8.43 3.20
N PHE A 66 19.91 8.23 4.07
CA PHE A 66 20.79 7.08 4.02
C PHE A 66 20.02 5.76 4.12
N ALA A 67 19.17 5.61 5.12
CA ALA A 67 18.35 4.40 5.32
C ALA A 67 17.41 4.09 4.16
N ALA A 68 16.86 5.15 3.52
CA ALA A 68 15.95 5.01 2.39
C ALA A 68 16.66 4.74 1.05
N SER A 69 17.81 5.37 0.81
CA SER A 69 18.34 5.52 -0.56
C SER A 69 19.77 5.04 -0.76
N ALA A 70 20.59 4.94 0.29
CA ALA A 70 22.01 4.56 0.12
C ALA A 70 22.17 3.15 -0.47
N SER A 71 21.23 2.26 -0.19
CA SER A 71 21.19 0.93 -0.76
C SER A 71 21.09 0.93 -2.30
N PHE A 72 20.58 2.00 -2.92
CA PHE A 72 20.48 2.12 -4.37
C PHE A 72 21.83 2.24 -5.07
N ILE A 73 22.85 2.74 -4.37
CA ILE A 73 24.24 2.74 -4.88
C ILE A 73 24.71 1.30 -5.13
N LEU A 74 24.37 0.37 -4.25
CA LEU A 74 24.70 -1.05 -4.46
C LEU A 74 23.97 -1.63 -5.68
N ASN A 75 22.76 -1.16 -5.97
CA ASN A 75 22.06 -1.56 -7.20
C ASN A 75 22.84 -1.14 -8.43
N LEU A 76 23.29 0.12 -8.48
CA LEU A 76 24.05 0.62 -9.61
C LEU A 76 25.35 -0.20 -9.81
N LEU A 77 26.07 -0.46 -8.71
CA LEU A 77 27.30 -1.26 -8.76
C LEU A 77 27.04 -2.70 -9.22
N ASN A 78 25.92 -3.29 -8.84
CA ASN A 78 25.57 -4.66 -9.24
C ASN A 78 24.90 -4.74 -10.63
N ALA A 79 24.41 -3.63 -11.16
CA ALA A 79 23.69 -3.59 -12.43
C ALA A 79 24.54 -4.05 -13.62
N HIS A 80 25.88 -3.90 -13.56
CA HIS A 80 26.80 -4.36 -14.63
C HIS A 80 26.69 -5.86 -14.92
N LYS A 81 26.13 -6.66 -13.99
CA LYS A 81 25.88 -8.11 -14.21
C LYS A 81 24.74 -8.38 -15.17
N TYR A 82 23.83 -7.42 -15.34
CA TYR A 82 22.58 -7.59 -16.09
C TYR A 82 22.52 -6.69 -17.34
N ILE A 83 23.22 -5.55 -17.31
CA ILE A 83 23.20 -4.56 -18.38
C ILE A 83 24.62 -4.16 -18.78
N GLY A 84 24.82 -3.95 -20.08
CA GLY A 84 26.04 -3.32 -20.59
C GLY A 84 25.92 -1.79 -20.44
N LEU A 85 26.94 -1.14 -19.88
CA LEU A 85 26.98 0.30 -19.73
C LEU A 85 27.57 1.03 -20.96
N LYS A 86 27.97 0.28 -22.02
CA LYS A 86 28.48 0.87 -23.24
C LYS A 86 27.37 1.55 -24.03
N PRO A 87 27.56 2.78 -24.52
CA PRO A 87 26.61 3.45 -25.40
C PRO A 87 26.36 2.61 -26.67
N VAL A 88 25.09 2.29 -26.94
CA VAL A 88 24.73 1.47 -28.12
C VAL A 88 24.48 2.33 -29.36
N GLY A 89 24.28 3.64 -29.20
CA GLY A 89 23.93 4.57 -30.30
C GLY A 89 22.48 4.40 -30.78
N HIS A 90 22.06 5.30 -31.68
CA HIS A 90 20.71 5.28 -32.29
C HIS A 90 19.53 5.15 -31.31
N TYR A 91 19.58 5.95 -30.26
CA TYR A 91 18.50 5.97 -29.25
C TYR A 91 17.20 6.56 -29.81
N ASN A 92 16.12 5.81 -29.79
CA ASN A 92 14.80 6.31 -30.18
C ASN A 92 14.01 6.82 -28.96
N PHE A 93 14.37 7.98 -28.44
CA PHE A 93 13.69 8.59 -27.29
C PHE A 93 12.21 8.88 -27.55
N LYS A 94 11.81 9.18 -28.79
CA LYS A 94 10.41 9.49 -29.14
C LYS A 94 9.46 8.32 -28.83
N ARG A 95 9.90 7.07 -29.00
CA ARG A 95 9.13 5.87 -28.70
C ARG A 95 8.76 5.79 -27.20
N HIS A 96 9.67 6.24 -26.33
CA HIS A 96 9.51 6.13 -24.88
C HIS A 96 8.84 7.36 -24.27
N PHE A 97 8.82 8.50 -24.97
CA PHE A 97 8.30 9.75 -24.40
C PHE A 97 6.81 9.67 -24.05
N LYS A 98 5.97 9.11 -24.93
CA LYS A 98 4.53 9.01 -24.71
C LYS A 98 4.16 8.14 -23.50
N PRO A 99 4.66 6.89 -23.36
CA PRO A 99 4.43 6.10 -22.15
C PRO A 99 4.93 6.79 -20.87
N VAL A 100 6.14 7.36 -20.89
CA VAL A 100 6.71 8.07 -19.74
C VAL A 100 5.81 9.25 -19.34
N ALA A 101 5.32 10.04 -20.29
CA ALA A 101 4.43 11.17 -20.01
C ALA A 101 3.11 10.73 -19.37
N ILE A 102 2.53 9.59 -19.80
CA ILE A 102 1.32 9.04 -19.20
C ILE A 102 1.58 8.58 -17.76
N PHE A 103 2.64 7.80 -17.51
CA PHE A 103 2.99 7.35 -16.15
C PHE A 103 3.35 8.52 -15.24
N PHE A 104 4.03 9.54 -15.77
CA PHE A 104 4.29 10.77 -15.01
C PHE A 104 2.99 11.49 -14.64
N ALA A 105 2.05 11.64 -15.57
CA ALA A 105 0.76 12.25 -15.31
C ALA A 105 -0.06 11.43 -14.28
N MET A 106 -0.03 10.09 -14.35
CA MET A 106 -0.62 9.22 -13.34
C MET A 106 -0.02 9.48 -11.96
N SER A 107 1.32 9.50 -11.86
CA SER A 107 2.01 9.76 -10.59
C SER A 107 1.71 11.14 -10.04
N CYS A 108 1.63 12.17 -10.90
CA CYS A 108 1.22 13.52 -10.50
C CYS A 108 -0.21 13.54 -9.97
N ALA A 109 -1.16 12.94 -10.69
CA ALA A 109 -2.55 12.88 -10.26
C ALA A 109 -2.68 12.18 -8.90
N THR A 110 -2.05 11.02 -8.74
CA THR A 110 -2.03 10.28 -7.47
C THR A 110 -1.41 11.10 -6.34
N THR A 111 -0.27 11.77 -6.58
CA THR A 111 0.41 12.58 -5.57
C THR A 111 -0.44 13.78 -5.16
N ILE A 112 -1.14 14.40 -6.10
CA ILE A 112 -2.02 15.53 -5.82
C ILE A 112 -3.15 15.07 -4.89
N TYR A 113 -3.93 14.07 -5.28
CA TYR A 113 -5.09 13.70 -4.46
C TYR A 113 -4.70 13.05 -3.13
N THR A 114 -3.62 12.29 -3.05
CA THR A 114 -3.19 11.67 -1.78
C THR A 114 -2.64 12.66 -0.74
N ASN A 115 -2.25 13.87 -1.16
CA ASN A 115 -1.77 14.92 -0.26
C ASN A 115 -2.72 16.12 -0.17
N LEU A 116 -3.71 16.21 -1.07
CA LEU A 116 -4.65 17.33 -1.16
C LEU A 116 -5.42 17.51 0.14
N ASP A 117 -5.87 16.42 0.74
CA ASP A 117 -6.57 16.40 2.03
C ASP A 117 -5.85 17.21 3.11
N SER A 118 -4.54 16.91 3.29
CA SER A 118 -3.73 17.57 4.32
C SER A 118 -3.54 19.05 4.03
N VAL A 119 -3.41 19.43 2.75
CA VAL A 119 -3.30 20.82 2.32
C VAL A 119 -4.62 21.56 2.56
N MET A 120 -5.73 20.99 2.13
CA MET A 120 -7.07 21.57 2.32
C MET A 120 -7.42 21.69 3.80
N LEU A 121 -7.13 20.68 4.62
CA LEU A 121 -7.29 20.75 6.07
C LEU A 121 -6.47 21.89 6.68
N GLY A 122 -5.23 22.11 6.23
CA GLY A 122 -4.38 23.20 6.71
C GLY A 122 -4.93 24.59 6.39
N PHE A 123 -5.70 24.76 5.30
CA PHE A 123 -6.33 26.02 4.92
C PHE A 123 -7.75 26.17 5.47
N MET A 124 -8.51 25.10 5.67
CA MET A 124 -9.95 25.13 5.94
C MET A 124 -10.32 24.71 7.37
N ALA A 125 -9.39 24.10 8.11
CA ALA A 125 -9.58 23.62 9.47
C ALA A 125 -8.40 24.03 10.37
N THR A 126 -8.14 23.31 11.46
CA THR A 126 -7.05 23.63 12.39
C THR A 126 -5.81 22.76 12.16
N ASN A 127 -4.65 23.21 12.64
CA ASN A 127 -3.44 22.37 12.63
C ASN A 127 -3.60 21.06 13.42
N ALA A 128 -4.47 21.05 14.43
CA ALA A 128 -4.80 19.85 15.18
C ALA A 128 -5.54 18.83 14.30
N ASP A 129 -6.47 19.28 13.44
CA ASP A 129 -7.20 18.41 12.51
C ASP A 129 -6.28 17.80 11.47
N VAL A 130 -5.28 18.55 10.97
CA VAL A 130 -4.22 18.00 10.11
C VAL A 130 -3.46 16.90 10.84
N GLY A 131 -3.17 17.09 12.14
CA GLY A 131 -2.53 16.10 12.98
C GLY A 131 -3.40 14.83 13.16
N TYR A 132 -4.69 14.99 13.44
CA TYR A 132 -5.63 13.87 13.62
C TYR A 132 -5.80 13.06 12.34
N TYR A 133 -5.99 13.73 11.21
CA TYR A 133 -6.05 13.09 9.91
C TYR A 133 -4.73 12.37 9.57
N GLY A 134 -3.60 13.04 9.79
CA GLY A 134 -2.27 12.49 9.57
C GLY A 134 -1.99 11.21 10.37
N ALA A 135 -2.46 11.14 11.64
CA ALA A 135 -2.35 9.93 12.45
C ALA A 135 -3.14 8.75 11.85
N ALA A 136 -4.38 8.99 11.40
CA ALA A 136 -5.21 7.98 10.74
C ALA A 136 -4.58 7.50 9.42
N VAL A 137 -4.12 8.44 8.58
CA VAL A 137 -3.46 8.15 7.29
C VAL A 137 -2.17 7.38 7.48
N LYS A 138 -1.38 7.65 8.52
CA LYS A 138 -0.15 6.91 8.80
C LYS A 138 -0.42 5.43 9.04
N ILE A 139 -1.44 5.09 9.82
CA ILE A 139 -1.87 3.70 10.04
C ILE A 139 -2.36 3.09 8.72
N LYS A 140 -3.26 3.78 8.01
CA LYS A 140 -3.76 3.34 6.70
C LYS A 140 -2.61 2.99 5.74
N ASN A 141 -1.61 3.85 5.61
CA ASN A 141 -0.51 3.65 4.66
C ASN A 141 0.37 2.44 4.99
N ILE A 142 0.58 2.15 6.28
CA ILE A 142 1.26 0.91 6.71
C ILE A 142 0.46 -0.31 6.24
N LEU A 143 -0.85 -0.32 6.45
CA LEU A 143 -1.72 -1.43 6.06
C LEU A 143 -1.85 -1.56 4.53
N VAL A 144 -1.97 -0.45 3.81
CA VAL A 144 -1.99 -0.42 2.34
C VAL A 144 -0.72 -1.06 1.78
N SER A 145 0.45 -0.79 2.35
CA SER A 145 1.71 -1.37 1.88
C SER A 145 1.72 -2.91 1.98
N ILE A 146 1.05 -3.47 2.98
CA ILE A 146 0.89 -4.93 3.13
C ILE A 146 -0.02 -5.48 2.02
N VAL A 147 -1.18 -4.86 1.82
CA VAL A 147 -2.19 -5.30 0.84
C VAL A 147 -1.66 -5.21 -0.60
N THR A 148 -0.95 -4.13 -0.93
CA THR A 148 -0.44 -3.89 -2.29
C THR A 148 0.90 -4.58 -2.58
N SER A 149 1.56 -5.14 -1.57
CA SER A 149 2.85 -5.82 -1.75
C SER A 149 2.82 -6.96 -2.77
N LEU A 150 1.72 -7.71 -2.81
CA LEU A 150 1.54 -8.79 -3.79
C LEU A 150 1.49 -8.24 -5.22
N GLY A 151 0.86 -7.10 -5.44
CA GLY A 151 0.76 -6.46 -6.75
C GLY A 151 2.13 -6.20 -7.37
N THR A 152 3.08 -5.69 -6.60
CA THR A 152 4.43 -5.41 -7.11
C THR A 152 5.17 -6.66 -7.58
N VAL A 153 4.90 -7.82 -6.96
CA VAL A 153 5.50 -9.11 -7.34
C VAL A 153 4.82 -9.71 -8.57
N LEU A 154 3.53 -9.45 -8.75
CA LEU A 154 2.75 -10.04 -9.84
C LEU A 154 2.88 -9.30 -11.17
N LEU A 155 3.18 -7.99 -11.15
CA LEU A 155 3.24 -7.16 -12.36
C LEU A 155 4.17 -7.72 -13.46
N PRO A 156 5.41 -8.14 -13.21
CA PRO A 156 6.28 -8.70 -14.24
C PRO A 156 5.70 -9.97 -14.88
N ARG A 157 5.07 -10.82 -14.08
CA ARG A 157 4.42 -12.04 -14.58
C ARG A 157 3.16 -11.77 -15.38
N ALA A 158 2.37 -10.78 -14.96
CA ALA A 158 1.19 -10.34 -15.72
C ALA A 158 1.59 -9.83 -17.11
N ALA A 159 2.62 -8.96 -17.17
CA ALA A 159 3.17 -8.46 -18.43
C ALA A 159 3.73 -9.60 -19.31
N TYR A 160 4.46 -10.54 -18.72
CA TYR A 160 5.00 -11.71 -19.43
C TYR A 160 3.89 -12.55 -20.08
N TYR A 161 2.82 -12.88 -19.34
CA TYR A 161 1.72 -13.69 -19.87
C TYR A 161 0.99 -13.02 -21.02
N ILE A 162 0.80 -11.69 -20.94
CA ILE A 162 0.16 -10.93 -22.03
C ILE A 162 1.06 -10.89 -23.26
N GLU A 163 2.35 -10.60 -23.11
CA GLU A 163 3.30 -10.56 -24.22
C GLU A 163 3.40 -11.91 -24.96
N HIS A 164 3.32 -13.02 -24.22
CA HIS A 164 3.36 -14.39 -24.78
C HIS A 164 1.97 -14.94 -25.12
N GLN A 165 0.92 -14.10 -25.14
CA GLN A 165 -0.47 -14.46 -25.47
C GLN A 165 -1.07 -15.56 -24.59
N GLN A 166 -0.57 -15.74 -23.37
CA GLN A 166 -1.04 -16.71 -22.38
C GLN A 166 -2.19 -16.12 -21.53
N MET A 167 -3.30 -15.76 -22.20
CA MET A 167 -4.42 -15.05 -21.56
C MET A 167 -5.11 -15.86 -20.45
N ASP A 168 -5.13 -17.19 -20.54
CA ASP A 168 -5.73 -18.02 -19.48
C ASP A 168 -4.91 -17.99 -18.19
N GLU A 169 -3.56 -18.01 -18.30
CA GLU A 169 -2.69 -17.88 -17.12
C GLU A 169 -2.77 -16.46 -16.52
N PHE A 170 -2.85 -15.43 -17.37
CA PHE A 170 -3.08 -14.07 -16.93
C PHE A 170 -4.39 -13.95 -16.16
N LYS A 171 -5.51 -14.51 -16.66
CA LYS A 171 -6.81 -14.50 -15.97
C LYS A 171 -6.78 -15.25 -14.65
N LYS A 172 -6.12 -16.42 -14.59
CA LYS A 172 -5.93 -17.16 -13.33
C LYS A 172 -5.13 -16.33 -12.29
N LEU A 173 -4.04 -15.68 -12.74
CA LEU A 173 -3.22 -14.83 -11.89
C LEU A 173 -4.03 -13.68 -11.32
N SER A 174 -4.79 -12.97 -12.16
CA SER A 174 -5.63 -11.84 -11.78
C SER A 174 -6.71 -12.22 -10.76
N LYS A 175 -7.41 -13.35 -10.97
CA LYS A 175 -8.39 -13.90 -10.02
C LYS A 175 -7.76 -14.21 -8.67
N LYS A 176 -6.60 -14.84 -8.68
CA LYS A 176 -5.87 -15.20 -7.47
C LYS A 176 -5.42 -13.97 -6.70
N ALA A 177 -4.97 -12.94 -7.41
CA ALA A 177 -4.56 -11.66 -6.84
C ALA A 177 -5.75 -10.93 -6.18
N LEU A 178 -6.89 -10.84 -6.84
CA LEU A 178 -8.10 -10.25 -6.27
C LEU A 178 -8.61 -11.02 -5.06
N ASN A 179 -8.63 -12.36 -5.12
CA ASN A 179 -9.01 -13.17 -3.96
C ASN A 179 -8.08 -12.92 -2.76
N PHE A 180 -6.76 -12.81 -3.00
CA PHE A 180 -5.80 -12.45 -1.96
C PHE A 180 -6.11 -11.07 -1.34
N VAL A 181 -6.40 -10.06 -2.15
CA VAL A 181 -6.77 -8.73 -1.66
C VAL A 181 -7.98 -8.82 -0.74
N PHE A 182 -9.04 -9.52 -1.15
CA PHE A 182 -10.23 -9.67 -0.30
C PHE A 182 -9.93 -10.43 1.00
N LEU A 183 -9.13 -11.50 0.93
CA LEU A 183 -8.76 -12.30 2.10
C LEU A 183 -7.90 -11.54 3.11
N VAL A 184 -7.09 -10.58 2.66
CA VAL A 184 -6.17 -9.84 3.53
C VAL A 184 -6.74 -8.47 3.91
N ALA A 185 -7.22 -7.68 2.94
CA ALA A 185 -7.67 -6.31 3.20
C ALA A 185 -8.97 -6.27 4.00
N SER A 186 -9.94 -7.16 3.74
CA SER A 186 -11.23 -7.13 4.44
C SER A 186 -11.11 -7.35 5.96
N PRO A 187 -10.40 -8.39 6.47
CA PRO A 187 -10.25 -8.56 7.91
C PRO A 187 -9.40 -7.44 8.52
N MET A 188 -8.35 -6.95 7.84
CA MET A 188 -7.56 -5.83 8.33
C MET A 188 -8.40 -4.57 8.45
N MET A 189 -9.22 -4.25 7.45
CA MET A 189 -10.16 -3.13 7.45
C MET A 189 -11.07 -3.21 8.69
N ILE A 190 -11.75 -4.33 8.89
CA ILE A 190 -12.70 -4.50 10.00
C ILE A 190 -12.00 -4.47 11.35
N TYR A 191 -10.84 -5.14 11.49
CA TYR A 191 -10.07 -5.11 12.73
C TYR A 191 -9.71 -3.67 13.12
N PHE A 192 -9.18 -2.88 12.20
CA PHE A 192 -8.77 -1.50 12.49
C PHE A 192 -9.94 -0.52 12.59
N ILE A 193 -11.14 -0.85 12.11
CA ILE A 193 -12.37 -0.12 12.44
C ILE A 193 -12.80 -0.42 13.89
N LEU A 194 -12.84 -1.69 14.30
CA LEU A 194 -13.28 -2.10 15.64
C LEU A 194 -12.31 -1.62 16.73
N PHE A 195 -11.02 -1.69 16.48
CA PHE A 195 -9.96 -1.32 17.43
C PHE A 195 -9.29 0.02 17.09
N ALA A 196 -9.99 0.92 16.39
CA ALA A 196 -9.48 2.22 15.98
C ALA A 196 -8.98 3.07 17.15
N LYS A 197 -9.74 3.08 18.27
CA LYS A 197 -9.36 3.80 19.49
C LYS A 197 -8.02 3.32 20.02
N GLN A 198 -7.87 2.00 20.16
CA GLN A 198 -6.63 1.40 20.66
C GLN A 198 -5.47 1.64 19.70
N GLY A 199 -5.70 1.54 18.39
CA GLY A 199 -4.69 1.82 17.36
C GLY A 199 -4.17 3.25 17.41
N ILE A 200 -5.06 4.24 17.50
CA ILE A 200 -4.69 5.66 17.62
C ILE A 200 -3.97 5.93 18.95
N TYR A 201 -4.50 5.45 20.07
CA TYR A 201 -3.90 5.71 21.39
C TYR A 201 -2.52 5.07 21.52
N PHE A 202 -2.31 3.89 20.94
CA PHE A 202 -1.00 3.24 20.93
C PHE A 202 0.06 4.02 20.11
N LEU A 203 -0.31 4.53 18.94
CA LEU A 203 0.65 5.18 18.03
C LEU A 203 0.83 6.68 18.29
N SER A 204 -0.20 7.37 18.76
CA SER A 204 -0.22 8.84 18.85
C SER A 204 -0.56 9.35 20.25
N GLY A 205 -0.96 8.46 21.18
CA GLY A 205 -1.34 8.83 22.54
C GLY A 205 -2.80 9.29 22.67
N ASP A 206 -3.24 9.46 23.92
CA ASP A 206 -4.66 9.74 24.26
C ASP A 206 -5.14 11.12 23.77
N ALA A 207 -4.23 12.08 23.60
CA ALA A 207 -4.54 13.41 23.04
C ALA A 207 -5.08 13.35 21.60
N PHE A 208 -4.84 12.25 20.89
CA PHE A 208 -5.33 12.00 19.52
C PHE A 208 -6.70 11.32 19.47
N GLY A 209 -7.47 11.31 20.55
CA GLY A 209 -8.84 10.78 20.59
C GLY A 209 -9.72 11.20 19.40
N PRO A 210 -9.74 12.49 18.97
CA PRO A 210 -10.50 12.92 17.79
C PRO A 210 -10.10 12.26 16.47
N ALA A 211 -8.92 11.63 16.36
CA ALA A 211 -8.47 10.90 15.18
C ALA A 211 -9.15 9.52 15.00
N VAL A 212 -9.89 9.03 16.00
CA VAL A 212 -10.55 7.71 15.97
C VAL A 212 -11.60 7.65 14.87
N VAL A 213 -12.47 8.64 14.77
CA VAL A 213 -13.53 8.69 13.74
C VAL A 213 -12.93 8.81 12.32
N PRO A 214 -12.01 9.74 12.04
CA PRO A 214 -11.28 9.76 10.76
C PRO A 214 -10.64 8.42 10.40
N MET A 215 -10.04 7.73 11.38
CA MET A 215 -9.46 6.41 11.16
C MET A 215 -10.52 5.38 10.74
N GLN A 216 -11.65 5.32 11.43
CA GLN A 216 -12.74 4.40 11.09
C GLN A 216 -13.29 4.66 9.68
N LEU A 217 -13.44 5.94 9.31
CA LEU A 217 -13.96 6.35 8.00
C LEU A 217 -12.99 6.08 6.85
N ILE A 218 -11.68 6.18 7.09
CA ILE A 218 -10.68 5.97 6.04
C ILE A 218 -10.32 4.48 5.84
N MET A 219 -10.56 3.62 6.83
CA MET A 219 -10.17 2.19 6.73
C MET A 219 -10.79 1.43 5.54
N PRO A 220 -12.03 1.67 5.09
CA PRO A 220 -12.56 1.01 3.90
C PRO A 220 -11.73 1.27 2.62
N THR A 221 -10.97 2.36 2.57
CA THR A 221 -10.05 2.62 1.44
C THR A 221 -8.98 1.53 1.31
N LEU A 222 -8.66 0.81 2.38
CA LEU A 222 -7.71 -0.30 2.33
C LEU A 222 -8.13 -1.39 1.33
N LEU A 223 -9.42 -1.74 1.32
CA LEU A 223 -9.97 -2.70 0.37
C LEU A 223 -10.05 -2.08 -1.03
N LEU A 224 -10.51 -0.83 -1.15
CA LEU A 224 -10.63 -0.13 -2.43
C LEU A 224 -9.28 0.01 -3.11
N ILE A 225 -8.25 0.51 -2.39
CA ILE A 225 -6.88 0.64 -2.91
C ILE A 225 -6.29 -0.72 -3.28
N GLY A 226 -6.56 -1.77 -2.49
CA GLY A 226 -6.15 -3.12 -2.85
C GLY A 226 -6.75 -3.58 -4.17
N ILE A 227 -8.05 -3.35 -4.38
CA ILE A 227 -8.76 -3.69 -5.63
C ILE A 227 -8.22 -2.85 -6.79
N THR A 228 -8.14 -1.53 -6.64
CA THR A 228 -7.69 -0.63 -7.72
C THR A 228 -6.23 -0.85 -8.10
N ASN A 229 -5.38 -1.23 -7.16
CA ASN A 229 -4.01 -1.64 -7.44
C ASN A 229 -3.96 -2.87 -8.37
N ILE A 230 -4.80 -3.88 -8.15
CA ILE A 230 -4.86 -5.05 -9.03
C ILE A 230 -5.51 -4.69 -10.37
N LEU A 231 -6.67 -4.01 -10.37
CA LEU A 231 -7.38 -3.66 -11.60
C LEU A 231 -6.56 -2.70 -12.47
N GLY A 232 -6.01 -1.65 -11.87
CA GLY A 232 -5.26 -0.60 -12.57
C GLY A 232 -3.88 -1.09 -13.01
N ILE A 233 -3.02 -1.39 -12.04
CA ILE A 233 -1.60 -1.64 -12.31
C ILE A 233 -1.34 -3.06 -12.84
N GLN A 234 -2.06 -4.09 -12.33
CA GLN A 234 -1.79 -5.48 -12.69
C GLN A 234 -2.60 -5.97 -13.89
N ILE A 235 -3.72 -5.32 -14.21
CA ILE A 235 -4.59 -5.74 -15.32
C ILE A 235 -4.62 -4.68 -16.43
N LEU A 236 -5.08 -3.45 -16.16
CA LEU A 236 -5.25 -2.43 -17.19
C LEU A 236 -3.93 -1.99 -17.83
N VAL A 237 -2.87 -1.77 -17.03
CA VAL A 237 -1.57 -1.33 -17.56
C VAL A 237 -0.95 -2.37 -18.49
N PRO A 238 -0.81 -3.65 -18.14
CA PRO A 238 -0.27 -4.65 -19.06
C PRO A 238 -1.14 -4.86 -20.31
N LEU A 239 -2.45 -4.64 -20.21
CA LEU A 239 -3.36 -4.69 -21.38
C LEU A 239 -3.25 -3.46 -22.30
N GLY A 240 -2.42 -2.46 -21.98
CA GLY A 240 -2.26 -1.23 -22.75
C GLY A 240 -3.34 -0.18 -22.49
N TYR A 241 -4.12 -0.31 -21.40
CA TYR A 241 -5.16 0.64 -20.99
C TYR A 241 -4.69 1.63 -19.93
N GLU A 242 -3.39 2.02 -19.93
CA GLU A 242 -2.82 2.98 -18.98
C GLU A 242 -3.55 4.33 -18.96
N LYS A 243 -4.13 4.75 -20.09
CA LYS A 243 -4.97 5.95 -20.14
C LYS A 243 -6.23 5.84 -19.30
N ALA A 244 -6.83 4.65 -19.20
CA ALA A 244 -8.00 4.44 -18.36
C ALA A 244 -7.64 4.56 -16.88
N VAL A 245 -6.44 4.11 -16.49
CA VAL A 245 -5.93 4.30 -15.13
C VAL A 245 -5.70 5.77 -14.86
N LEU A 246 -5.06 6.51 -15.78
CA LEU A 246 -4.88 7.96 -15.64
C LEU A 246 -6.23 8.69 -15.48
N VAL A 247 -7.24 8.35 -16.30
CA VAL A 247 -8.58 8.94 -16.19
C VAL A 247 -9.20 8.63 -14.83
N SER A 248 -9.06 7.39 -14.33
CA SER A 248 -9.58 7.03 -13.00
C SER A 248 -8.96 7.87 -11.88
N GLU A 249 -7.64 8.07 -11.91
CA GLU A 249 -6.92 8.90 -10.93
C GLU A 249 -7.35 10.38 -10.99
N VAL A 250 -7.54 10.92 -12.20
CA VAL A 250 -8.02 12.30 -12.39
C VAL A 250 -9.45 12.46 -11.87
N VAL A 251 -10.34 11.50 -12.16
CA VAL A 251 -11.72 11.50 -11.63
C VAL A 251 -11.70 11.41 -10.10
N GLY A 252 -10.85 10.55 -9.53
CA GLY A 252 -10.66 10.46 -8.09
C GLY A 252 -10.23 11.81 -7.50
N ALA A 253 -9.22 12.45 -8.09
CA ALA A 253 -8.72 13.75 -7.62
C ALA A 253 -9.78 14.86 -7.67
N ILE A 254 -10.62 14.89 -8.71
CA ILE A 254 -11.72 15.88 -8.81
C ILE A 254 -12.78 15.62 -7.74
N ILE A 255 -13.16 14.36 -7.53
CA ILE A 255 -14.15 13.99 -6.51
C ILE A 255 -13.62 14.31 -5.13
N ASP A 256 -12.35 13.97 -4.84
CA ASP A 256 -11.70 14.30 -3.59
C ASP A 256 -11.72 15.81 -3.31
N LEU A 257 -11.30 16.61 -4.28
CA LEU A 257 -11.31 18.08 -4.18
C LEU A 257 -12.71 18.62 -3.87
N VAL A 258 -13.73 18.18 -4.60
CA VAL A 258 -15.11 18.66 -4.43
C VAL A 258 -15.68 18.23 -3.08
N VAL A 259 -15.54 16.97 -2.72
CA VAL A 259 -16.06 16.44 -1.44
C VAL A 259 -15.35 17.08 -0.26
N ASN A 260 -14.03 17.25 -0.32
CA ASN A 260 -13.25 17.94 0.70
C ASN A 260 -13.68 19.39 0.87
N ALA A 261 -13.88 20.13 -0.22
CA ALA A 261 -14.35 21.50 -0.16
C ALA A 261 -15.72 21.64 0.53
N LEU A 262 -16.59 20.65 0.39
CA LEU A 262 -17.91 20.61 1.01
C LEU A 262 -17.89 20.10 2.46
N LEU A 263 -17.10 19.07 2.76
CA LEU A 263 -17.17 18.37 4.04
C LEU A 263 -16.13 18.80 5.08
N ILE A 264 -14.95 19.27 4.67
CA ILE A 264 -13.93 19.75 5.63
C ILE A 264 -14.44 20.91 6.49
N PRO A 265 -15.15 21.94 5.97
CA PRO A 265 -15.65 23.03 6.80
C PRO A 265 -16.62 22.57 7.90
N VAL A 266 -17.33 21.45 7.69
CA VAL A 266 -18.35 20.93 8.60
C VAL A 266 -17.81 19.82 9.50
N TYR A 267 -17.04 18.88 8.95
CA TYR A 267 -16.60 17.67 9.63
C TYR A 267 -15.09 17.58 9.84
N GLN A 268 -14.34 18.62 9.45
CA GLN A 268 -12.89 18.75 9.67
C GLN A 268 -12.14 17.50 9.18
N SER A 269 -11.30 16.87 10.03
CA SER A 269 -10.53 15.68 9.70
C SER A 269 -11.38 14.46 9.27
N SER A 270 -12.62 14.35 9.79
CA SER A 270 -13.56 13.31 9.35
C SER A 270 -14.10 13.59 7.93
N GLY A 271 -14.27 14.87 7.56
CA GLY A 271 -14.66 15.29 6.22
C GLY A 271 -13.62 14.88 5.18
N ALA A 272 -12.34 15.09 5.45
CA ALA A 272 -11.24 14.64 4.60
C ALA A 272 -11.20 13.10 4.45
N ALA A 273 -11.44 12.37 5.54
CA ALA A 273 -11.50 10.90 5.47
C ALA A 273 -12.64 10.38 4.57
N ILE A 274 -13.79 11.06 4.58
CA ILE A 274 -14.91 10.76 3.66
C ILE A 274 -14.52 11.12 2.22
N GLY A 275 -13.85 12.26 2.00
CA GLY A 275 -13.36 12.68 0.69
C GLY A 275 -12.47 11.62 0.06
N THR A 276 -11.42 11.19 0.77
CA THR A 276 -10.54 10.10 0.33
C THR A 276 -11.32 8.81 0.04
N LEU A 277 -12.29 8.43 0.89
CA LEU A 277 -13.09 7.22 0.69
C LEU A 277 -13.90 7.27 -0.61
N LEU A 278 -14.57 8.39 -0.88
CA LEU A 278 -15.36 8.58 -2.09
C LEU A 278 -14.49 8.69 -3.34
N ALA A 279 -13.33 9.31 -3.24
CA ALA A 279 -12.34 9.38 -4.31
C ALA A 279 -11.87 7.97 -4.72
N GLU A 280 -11.43 7.15 -3.78
CA GLU A 280 -11.01 5.77 -4.03
C GLU A 280 -12.14 4.90 -4.60
N PHE A 281 -13.36 5.10 -4.11
CA PHE A 281 -14.53 4.42 -4.68
C PHE A 281 -14.76 4.81 -6.13
N ALA A 282 -14.64 6.10 -6.47
CA ALA A 282 -14.77 6.57 -7.84
C ALA A 282 -13.67 6.03 -8.77
N VAL A 283 -12.42 6.00 -8.30
CA VAL A 283 -11.31 5.35 -9.02
C VAL A 283 -11.66 3.90 -9.36
N MET A 284 -12.13 3.13 -8.36
CA MET A 284 -12.55 1.75 -8.56
C MET A 284 -13.67 1.64 -9.60
N VAL A 285 -14.70 2.48 -9.53
CA VAL A 285 -15.82 2.45 -10.49
C VAL A 285 -15.33 2.71 -11.91
N VAL A 286 -14.49 3.71 -12.14
CA VAL A 286 -13.94 4.04 -13.46
C VAL A 286 -13.10 2.88 -14.01
N GLN A 287 -12.24 2.27 -13.20
CA GLN A 287 -11.44 1.11 -13.60
C GLN A 287 -12.34 -0.10 -13.92
N CYS A 288 -13.39 -0.31 -13.12
CA CYS A 288 -14.41 -1.33 -13.39
C CYS A 288 -15.11 -1.13 -14.72
N ILE A 289 -15.50 0.11 -15.05
CA ILE A 289 -16.13 0.45 -16.33
C ILE A 289 -15.14 0.21 -17.49
N ALA A 290 -13.86 0.55 -17.32
CA ALA A 290 -12.85 0.34 -18.35
C ALA A 290 -12.62 -1.14 -18.68
N LEU A 291 -12.72 -2.03 -17.70
CA LEU A 291 -12.53 -3.47 -17.86
C LEU A 291 -13.77 -4.19 -18.45
N LYS A 292 -14.97 -3.59 -18.38
CA LYS A 292 -16.22 -4.12 -18.97
C LYS A 292 -16.47 -5.62 -18.71
N ASN A 293 -16.34 -6.44 -19.75
CA ASN A 293 -16.64 -7.88 -19.70
C ASN A 293 -15.62 -8.71 -18.89
N GLU A 294 -14.40 -8.25 -18.75
CA GLU A 294 -13.35 -8.96 -17.99
C GLU A 294 -13.61 -8.95 -16.47
N ILE A 295 -14.37 -7.98 -15.96
CA ILE A 295 -14.70 -7.83 -14.54
C ILE A 295 -15.42 -9.04 -13.98
N LYS A 296 -16.50 -9.50 -14.63
CA LYS A 296 -17.28 -10.65 -14.14
C LYS A 296 -16.38 -11.86 -13.93
N THR A 297 -15.41 -12.04 -14.82
CA THR A 297 -14.46 -13.14 -14.75
C THR A 297 -13.46 -12.92 -13.61
N ALA A 298 -12.95 -11.71 -13.42
CA ALA A 298 -11.95 -11.40 -12.40
C ALA A 298 -12.43 -11.63 -10.96
N PHE A 299 -13.70 -11.32 -10.67
CA PHE A 299 -14.32 -11.46 -9.34
C PHE A 299 -15.03 -12.80 -9.10
N SER A 300 -15.09 -13.71 -10.07
CA SER A 300 -15.91 -14.94 -10.02
C SER A 300 -15.46 -15.95 -8.96
N ASP A 301 -14.17 -15.97 -8.61
CA ASP A 301 -13.61 -17.00 -7.73
C ASP A 301 -13.63 -16.62 -6.24
N ILE A 302 -14.01 -15.36 -5.92
CA ILE A 302 -14.05 -14.85 -4.56
C ILE A 302 -15.23 -15.46 -3.80
N LYS A 303 -14.95 -16.12 -2.69
CA LYS A 303 -15.98 -16.74 -1.84
C LYS A 303 -16.41 -15.78 -0.72
N TYR A 304 -17.09 -14.69 -1.10
CA TYR A 304 -17.49 -13.61 -0.19
C TYR A 304 -18.15 -14.12 1.10
N LEU A 305 -19.05 -15.11 1.01
CA LEU A 305 -19.75 -15.64 2.17
C LEU A 305 -18.78 -16.23 3.21
N LYS A 306 -17.73 -16.94 2.77
CA LYS A 306 -16.73 -17.49 3.68
C LYS A 306 -15.95 -16.40 4.40
N ILE A 307 -15.57 -15.36 3.67
CA ILE A 307 -14.83 -14.22 4.21
C ILE A 307 -15.70 -13.47 5.23
N ILE A 308 -16.95 -13.17 4.88
CA ILE A 308 -17.89 -12.45 5.75
C ILE A 308 -18.16 -13.24 7.05
N LEU A 309 -18.46 -14.54 6.96
CA LEU A 309 -18.69 -15.39 8.13
C LEU A 309 -17.44 -15.48 9.02
N ALA A 310 -16.26 -15.62 8.42
CA ALA A 310 -15.01 -15.65 9.16
C ALA A 310 -14.74 -14.32 9.88
N ILE A 311 -15.03 -13.18 9.25
CA ILE A 311 -14.89 -11.84 9.87
C ILE A 311 -15.87 -11.66 11.01
N ILE A 312 -17.15 -12.06 10.85
CA ILE A 312 -18.16 -11.95 11.91
C ILE A 312 -17.73 -12.76 13.14
N LEU A 313 -17.33 -14.03 12.96
CA LEU A 313 -16.89 -14.88 14.05
C LEU A 313 -15.60 -14.34 14.72
N ALA A 314 -14.65 -13.85 13.93
CA ALA A 314 -13.45 -13.21 14.44
C ALA A 314 -13.74 -11.95 15.25
N SER A 315 -14.69 -11.12 14.78
CA SER A 315 -15.12 -9.89 15.47
C SER A 315 -15.76 -10.22 16.82
N LEU A 316 -16.68 -11.19 16.85
CA LEU A 316 -17.32 -11.65 18.09
C LEU A 316 -16.30 -12.24 19.07
N ALA A 317 -15.34 -13.02 18.59
CA ALA A 317 -14.29 -13.63 19.39
C ALA A 317 -13.30 -12.64 20.00
N SER A 318 -13.14 -11.44 19.44
CA SER A 318 -12.12 -10.48 19.85
C SER A 318 -12.67 -9.21 20.51
N PHE A 319 -13.89 -8.79 20.19
CA PHE A 319 -14.41 -7.49 20.61
C PHE A 319 -14.58 -7.36 22.15
N TRP A 320 -14.89 -8.43 22.84
CA TRP A 320 -15.03 -8.45 24.31
C TRP A 320 -13.73 -8.07 25.05
N VAL A 321 -12.57 -8.21 24.39
CA VAL A 321 -11.28 -7.82 24.98
C VAL A 321 -11.27 -6.34 25.37
N THR A 322 -12.02 -5.50 24.66
CA THR A 322 -12.15 -4.07 24.96
C THR A 322 -12.79 -3.79 26.34
N ALA A 323 -13.62 -4.72 26.82
CA ALA A 323 -14.29 -4.61 28.12
C ALA A 323 -13.35 -4.93 29.31
N LEU A 324 -12.19 -5.54 29.08
CA LEU A 324 -11.24 -5.89 30.13
C LEU A 324 -10.43 -4.71 30.69
N ASN A 325 -10.56 -3.52 30.09
CA ASN A 325 -9.82 -2.29 30.48
C ASN A 325 -8.32 -2.51 30.67
N LEU A 326 -7.70 -3.36 29.84
CA LEU A 326 -6.26 -3.62 29.86
C LEU A 326 -5.48 -2.44 29.25
N HIS A 327 -4.16 -2.44 29.48
CA HIS A 327 -3.29 -1.49 28.81
C HIS A 327 -3.47 -1.57 27.27
N VAL A 328 -3.48 -0.42 26.59
CA VAL A 328 -3.80 -0.29 25.16
C VAL A 328 -3.01 -1.29 24.28
N PHE A 329 -1.71 -1.43 24.53
CA PHE A 329 -0.87 -2.38 23.79
C PHE A 329 -1.29 -3.83 23.99
N ILE A 330 -1.60 -4.23 25.23
CA ILE A 330 -2.03 -5.59 25.57
C ILE A 330 -3.38 -5.89 24.90
N THR A 331 -4.30 -4.94 24.95
CA THR A 331 -5.61 -5.04 24.25
C THR A 331 -5.42 -5.29 22.77
N LEU A 332 -4.54 -4.52 22.08
CA LEU A 332 -4.25 -4.72 20.68
C LEU A 332 -3.65 -6.09 20.38
N VAL A 333 -2.68 -6.54 21.17
CA VAL A 333 -2.02 -7.84 20.94
C VAL A 333 -3.01 -8.99 21.13
N ILE A 334 -3.75 -9.01 22.24
CA ILE A 334 -4.70 -10.09 22.52
C ILE A 334 -5.82 -10.09 21.49
N SER A 335 -6.41 -8.93 21.20
CA SER A 335 -7.49 -8.83 20.20
C SER A 335 -7.00 -9.21 18.80
N ALA A 336 -5.77 -8.87 18.40
CA ALA A 336 -5.20 -9.28 17.12
C ALA A 336 -5.01 -10.80 17.02
N ILE A 337 -4.45 -11.42 18.07
CA ILE A 337 -4.28 -12.88 18.12
C ILE A 337 -5.63 -13.59 18.02
N LEU A 338 -6.63 -13.14 18.76
CA LEU A 338 -7.97 -13.72 18.73
C LEU A 338 -8.64 -13.47 17.37
N PHE A 339 -8.63 -12.24 16.87
CA PHE A 339 -9.28 -11.88 15.62
C PHE A 339 -8.67 -12.65 14.43
N PHE A 340 -7.37 -12.50 14.20
CA PHE A 340 -6.72 -13.13 13.06
C PHE A 340 -6.56 -14.64 13.24
N GLY A 341 -6.43 -15.13 14.46
CA GLY A 341 -6.41 -16.56 14.78
C GLY A 341 -7.75 -17.22 14.44
N VAL A 342 -8.87 -16.68 14.94
CA VAL A 342 -10.21 -17.21 14.63
C VAL A 342 -10.53 -17.06 13.14
N TYR A 343 -10.22 -15.90 12.53
CA TYR A 343 -10.39 -15.69 11.10
C TYR A 343 -9.70 -16.77 10.27
N GLY A 344 -8.42 -17.01 10.54
CA GLY A 344 -7.63 -18.03 9.85
C GLY A 344 -8.18 -19.44 10.07
N LEU A 345 -8.53 -19.80 11.33
CA LEU A 345 -9.12 -21.11 11.66
C LEU A 345 -10.44 -21.35 10.91
N VAL A 346 -11.34 -20.36 10.89
CA VAL A 346 -12.63 -20.49 10.19
C VAL A 346 -12.40 -20.71 8.69
N LEU A 347 -11.49 -19.97 8.04
CA LEU A 347 -11.17 -20.16 6.64
C LEU A 347 -10.58 -21.55 6.35
N ILE A 348 -9.75 -22.09 7.25
CA ILE A 348 -9.22 -23.45 7.15
C ILE A 348 -10.34 -24.48 7.26
N ILE A 349 -11.22 -24.36 8.26
CA ILE A 349 -12.38 -25.25 8.46
C ILE A 349 -13.31 -25.20 7.25
N MET A 350 -13.56 -24.00 6.71
CA MET A 350 -14.40 -23.82 5.52
C MET A 350 -13.68 -24.21 4.22
N LYS A 351 -12.43 -24.69 4.30
CA LYS A 351 -11.60 -25.10 3.16
C LYS A 351 -11.55 -24.01 2.09
N GLU A 352 -11.12 -22.80 2.46
CA GLU A 352 -10.88 -21.73 1.49
C GLU A 352 -9.65 -22.12 0.62
N LYS A 353 -9.82 -22.06 -0.69
CA LYS A 353 -8.90 -22.64 -1.66
C LYS A 353 -7.48 -22.04 -1.59
N LEU A 354 -7.40 -20.71 -1.54
CA LEU A 354 -6.12 -19.99 -1.51
C LEU A 354 -5.39 -20.18 -0.17
N VAL A 355 -6.13 -20.21 0.94
CA VAL A 355 -5.57 -20.44 2.29
C VAL A 355 -4.97 -21.85 2.38
N ILE A 356 -5.70 -22.85 1.92
CA ILE A 356 -5.21 -24.26 1.90
C ILE A 356 -3.97 -24.40 1.01
N GLU A 357 -3.99 -23.77 -0.17
CA GLU A 357 -2.84 -23.80 -1.09
C GLU A 357 -1.58 -23.19 -0.44
N ILE A 358 -1.71 -22.01 0.19
CA ILE A 358 -0.59 -21.32 0.88
C ILE A 358 -0.05 -22.22 2.01
N LEU A 359 -0.93 -22.78 2.85
CA LEU A 359 -0.53 -23.67 3.92
C LEU A 359 0.22 -24.90 3.40
N THR A 360 -0.30 -25.54 2.36
CA THR A 360 0.34 -26.73 1.75
C THR A 360 1.74 -26.38 1.22
N GLN A 361 1.91 -25.22 0.59
CA GLN A 361 3.22 -24.77 0.12
C GLN A 361 4.21 -24.48 1.26
N ILE A 362 3.73 -23.91 2.38
CA ILE A 362 4.59 -23.68 3.56
C ILE A 362 5.04 -25.00 4.17
N PHE A 363 4.11 -25.92 4.39
CA PHE A 363 4.43 -27.23 4.97
C PHE A 363 5.35 -28.08 4.08
N SER A 364 5.18 -28.04 2.76
CA SER A 364 6.08 -28.75 1.83
C SER A 364 7.51 -28.20 1.88
N LYS A 365 7.67 -26.87 1.93
CA LYS A 365 8.99 -26.24 2.06
C LYS A 365 9.68 -26.53 3.40
N LEU A 366 8.92 -26.61 4.49
CA LEU A 366 9.46 -26.98 5.81
C LEU A 366 9.92 -28.45 5.82
N LYS A 367 9.16 -29.34 5.20
CA LYS A 367 9.52 -30.75 5.10
C LYS A 367 10.77 -31.01 4.25
N HIS A 368 10.98 -30.22 3.19
CA HIS A 368 12.20 -30.27 2.38
C HIS A 368 13.45 -29.66 3.05
N LYS A 369 13.29 -28.85 4.09
CA LYS A 369 14.42 -28.29 4.87
C LYS A 369 14.83 -29.17 6.04
N SER A 370 13.99 -30.12 6.42
CA SER A 370 14.23 -31.07 7.54
C SER A 370 14.64 -32.47 7.07
N ALA A 371 14.69 -32.69 5.77
CA ALA A 371 15.29 -33.86 5.10
C ALA A 371 16.62 -33.46 4.43
#